data_f4b4252f16ad6d1a8dcf409e951180f3
#
_entry.id   f4b4252f16ad6d1a8dcf409e951180f3
#
_cell.length_a   1.000
_cell.length_b   1.000
_cell.length_c   1.000
_cell.angle_alpha   90.00
_cell.angle_beta   90.00
_cell.angle_gamma   90.00
#
_symmetry.space_group_name_H-M   'P 1'
#
loop_
_entity.id
_entity.type
_entity.pdbx_description
1 polymer ?
#
loop_
_entity_poly.entity_id
_entity_poly.type
_entity_poly.pdbx_seq_one_letter_code
_entity_poly.pdbx_strand_id
1 'polypeptide(L)'
;MTSQLIITLAILAFMIVMFVWQKFPMGVTTMTCCALLAAFGILSPSEAFGGFTNNSIILVAPMMALSSAITKTSIVPYIRNKVNSLSGKKGIVLILFFYLIVIAFVQFIPATATFSIMIVFLASLSNDGEVTPTRLLMPMLGISCAWKGFLPIGMGATSFATINAIYGTIITDEGYWLGMFDKFRVSILPVVCLTIYCLVAW
;
A
#
# COMPACT_ATOMS: atom_id res chain seq x y z
N MET A 1 0.18 -16.83 -34.97
CA MET A 1 -0.37 -16.66 -33.61
C MET A 1 0.29 -17.58 -32.58
N THR A 2 0.51 -18.86 -32.87
CA THR A 2 1.06 -19.82 -31.87
C THR A 2 2.50 -19.51 -31.44
N SER A 3 3.38 -19.09 -32.35
CA SER A 3 4.77 -18.75 -32.04
C SER A 3 4.90 -17.51 -31.16
N GLN A 4 4.14 -16.45 -31.43
CA GLN A 4 4.11 -15.24 -30.62
C GLN A 4 3.61 -15.51 -29.20
N LEU A 5 2.59 -16.36 -29.07
CA LEU A 5 2.05 -16.77 -27.77
C LEU A 5 3.07 -17.54 -26.94
N ILE A 6 3.83 -18.45 -27.57
CA ILE A 6 4.88 -19.21 -26.89
C ILE A 6 6.00 -18.29 -26.40
N ILE A 7 6.43 -17.33 -27.21
CA ILE A 7 7.48 -16.38 -26.84
C ILE A 7 6.99 -15.49 -25.67
N THR A 8 5.77 -14.99 -25.73
CA THR A 8 5.17 -14.19 -24.66
C THR A 8 5.10 -14.96 -23.35
N LEU A 9 4.65 -16.24 -23.39
CA LEU A 9 4.63 -17.12 -22.24
C LEU A 9 6.04 -17.39 -21.66
N ALA A 10 7.02 -17.58 -22.54
CA ALA A 10 8.41 -17.78 -22.11
C ALA A 10 8.97 -16.54 -21.42
N ILE A 11 8.72 -15.33 -21.94
CA ILE A 11 9.14 -14.07 -21.31
C ILE A 11 8.43 -13.88 -19.96
N LEU A 12 7.15 -14.21 -19.87
CA LEU A 12 6.38 -14.14 -18.63
C LEU A 12 6.92 -15.11 -17.57
N ALA A 13 7.20 -16.36 -17.97
CA ALA A 13 7.83 -17.35 -17.10
C ALA A 13 9.20 -16.87 -16.62
N PHE A 14 10.03 -16.32 -17.51
CA PHE A 14 11.31 -15.72 -17.17
C PHE A 14 11.15 -14.58 -16.14
N MET A 15 10.18 -13.71 -16.30
CA MET A 15 9.89 -12.62 -15.37
C MET A 15 9.54 -13.16 -13.98
N ILE A 16 8.67 -14.19 -13.90
CA ILE A 16 8.26 -14.81 -12.63
C ILE A 16 9.48 -15.43 -11.94
N VAL A 17 10.30 -16.19 -12.66
CA VAL A 17 11.52 -16.83 -12.12
C VAL A 17 12.49 -15.78 -11.57
N MET A 18 12.70 -14.67 -12.30
CA MET A 18 13.57 -13.60 -11.84
C MET A 18 13.04 -12.86 -10.62
N PHE A 19 11.72 -12.70 -10.49
CA PHE A 19 11.11 -12.11 -9.31
C PHE A 19 11.23 -13.01 -8.07
N VAL A 20 11.12 -14.32 -8.24
CA VAL A 20 11.31 -15.29 -7.14
C VAL A 20 12.79 -15.35 -6.73
N TRP A 21 13.70 -15.27 -7.69
CA TRP A 21 15.14 -15.35 -7.41
C TRP A 21 15.70 -14.08 -6.74
N GLN A 22 15.04 -12.94 -6.92
CA GLN A 22 15.39 -11.65 -6.29
C GLN A 22 16.86 -11.19 -6.44
N LYS A 23 17.58 -11.75 -7.41
CA LYS A 23 19.00 -11.43 -7.64
C LYS A 23 19.20 -10.05 -8.26
N PHE A 24 18.23 -9.60 -9.05
CA PHE A 24 18.23 -8.29 -9.71
C PHE A 24 17.11 -7.41 -9.19
N PRO A 25 17.29 -6.07 -9.19
CA PRO A 25 16.21 -5.15 -8.87
C PRO A 25 15.00 -5.37 -9.79
N MET A 26 13.79 -5.34 -9.21
CA MET A 26 12.54 -5.56 -9.96
C MET A 26 12.43 -4.65 -11.19
N GLY A 27 12.88 -3.41 -11.09
CA GLY A 27 12.87 -2.45 -12.20
C GLY A 27 13.73 -2.88 -13.40
N VAL A 28 14.89 -3.48 -13.15
CA VAL A 28 15.76 -3.99 -14.23
C VAL A 28 15.11 -5.17 -14.92
N THR A 29 14.52 -6.09 -14.17
CA THR A 29 13.83 -7.27 -14.71
C THR A 29 12.65 -6.86 -15.59
N THR A 30 11.81 -5.94 -15.12
CA THR A 30 10.64 -5.46 -15.89
C THR A 30 11.07 -4.74 -17.16
N MET A 31 12.08 -3.85 -17.09
CA MET A 31 12.62 -3.17 -18.26
C MET A 31 13.20 -4.15 -19.29
N THR A 32 13.92 -5.18 -18.83
CA THR A 32 14.44 -6.23 -19.71
C THR A 32 13.31 -6.99 -20.41
N CYS A 33 12.23 -7.33 -19.68
CA CYS A 33 11.08 -7.99 -20.29
C CYS A 33 10.37 -7.11 -21.33
N CYS A 34 10.20 -5.81 -21.06
CA CYS A 34 9.63 -4.86 -22.03
C CYS A 34 10.52 -4.76 -23.29
N ALA A 35 11.84 -4.69 -23.11
CA ALA A 35 12.79 -4.65 -24.21
C ALA A 35 12.77 -5.94 -25.05
N LEU A 36 12.65 -7.11 -24.43
CA LEU A 36 12.53 -8.38 -25.12
C LEU A 36 11.23 -8.46 -25.93
N LEU A 37 10.09 -8.04 -25.37
CA LEU A 37 8.80 -8.01 -26.08
C LEU A 37 8.86 -7.12 -27.31
N ALA A 38 9.52 -5.97 -27.23
CA ALA A 38 9.76 -5.07 -28.35
C ALA A 38 10.73 -5.68 -29.38
N ALA A 39 11.83 -6.29 -28.94
CA ALA A 39 12.85 -6.90 -29.79
C ALA A 39 12.33 -8.09 -30.60
N PHE A 40 11.43 -8.89 -30.02
CA PHE A 40 10.76 -9.98 -30.73
C PHE A 40 9.59 -9.52 -31.61
N GLY A 41 9.32 -8.22 -31.67
CA GLY A 41 8.27 -7.65 -32.52
C GLY A 41 6.84 -8.04 -32.09
N ILE A 42 6.65 -8.44 -30.84
CA ILE A 42 5.34 -8.80 -30.28
C ILE A 42 4.56 -7.52 -29.98
N LEU A 43 5.22 -6.50 -29.45
CA LEU A 43 4.69 -5.17 -29.18
C LEU A 43 5.54 -4.13 -29.89
N SER A 44 4.91 -3.06 -30.35
CA SER A 44 5.66 -1.89 -30.79
C SER A 44 6.42 -1.25 -29.61
N PRO A 45 7.56 -0.58 -29.84
CA PRO A 45 8.28 0.08 -28.77
C PRO A 45 7.41 1.06 -27.95
N SER A 46 6.49 1.76 -28.61
CA SER A 46 5.56 2.68 -27.95
C SER A 46 4.55 1.93 -27.04
N GLU A 47 4.09 0.76 -27.43
CA GLU A 47 3.19 -0.07 -26.62
C GLU A 47 3.94 -0.74 -25.45
N ALA A 48 5.15 -1.28 -25.72
CA ALA A 48 5.96 -1.95 -24.71
C ALA A 48 6.33 -1.00 -23.55
N PHE A 49 6.58 0.27 -23.84
CA PHE A 49 6.94 1.29 -22.85
C PHE A 49 5.80 2.26 -22.54
N GLY A 50 4.63 2.13 -23.15
CA GLY A 50 3.45 2.98 -22.94
C GLY A 50 2.97 3.02 -21.49
N GLY A 51 3.23 1.96 -20.71
CA GLY A 51 2.96 1.94 -19.28
C GLY A 51 3.68 3.05 -18.51
N PHE A 52 4.89 3.46 -18.92
CA PHE A 52 5.65 4.52 -18.24
C PHE A 52 5.10 5.92 -18.52
N THR A 53 4.39 6.11 -19.62
CA THR A 53 3.76 7.39 -20.01
C THR A 53 2.30 7.50 -19.55
N ASN A 54 1.78 6.48 -18.89
CA ASN A 54 0.43 6.51 -18.36
C ASN A 54 0.33 7.52 -17.21
N ASN A 55 -0.61 8.46 -17.32
CA ASN A 55 -0.83 9.53 -16.35
C ASN A 55 -1.02 9.00 -14.91
N SER A 56 -1.68 7.85 -14.77
CA SER A 56 -1.91 7.23 -13.47
C SER A 56 -0.62 6.71 -12.83
N ILE A 57 0.30 6.17 -13.63
CA ILE A 57 1.61 5.69 -13.14
C ILE A 57 2.53 6.86 -12.80
N ILE A 58 2.48 7.94 -13.59
CA ILE A 58 3.22 9.17 -13.29
C ILE A 58 2.82 9.74 -11.92
N LEU A 59 1.56 9.62 -11.51
CA LEU A 59 1.09 10.04 -10.19
C LEU A 59 1.67 9.18 -9.04
N VAL A 60 2.00 7.91 -9.28
CA VAL A 60 2.52 7.01 -8.24
C VAL A 60 3.90 7.46 -7.74
N ALA A 61 4.78 7.92 -8.64
CA ALA A 61 6.15 8.30 -8.28
C ALA A 61 6.21 9.46 -7.26
N PRO A 62 5.55 10.62 -7.45
CA PRO A 62 5.53 11.69 -6.45
C PRO A 62 4.86 11.27 -5.15
N MET A 63 3.83 10.40 -5.19
CA MET A 63 3.20 9.90 -3.96
C MET A 63 4.14 9.00 -3.16
N MET A 64 4.96 8.18 -3.80
CA MET A 64 6.00 7.40 -3.12
C MET A 64 7.09 8.30 -2.54
N ALA A 65 7.50 9.35 -3.24
CA ALA A 65 8.45 10.34 -2.75
C ALA A 65 7.90 11.07 -1.52
N LEU A 66 6.64 11.51 -1.55
CA LEU A 66 5.96 12.15 -0.43
C LEU A 66 5.89 11.22 0.79
N SER A 67 5.52 9.96 0.58
CA SER A 67 5.49 8.93 1.62
C SER A 67 6.87 8.75 2.27
N SER A 68 7.93 8.70 1.47
CA SER A 68 9.31 8.62 1.96
C SER A 68 9.73 9.87 2.74
N ALA A 69 9.30 11.06 2.30
CA ALA A 69 9.57 12.31 3.01
C ALA A 69 8.90 12.34 4.38
N ILE A 70 7.64 11.91 4.48
CA ILE A 70 6.90 11.84 5.76
C ILE A 70 7.60 10.94 6.77
N THR A 71 8.08 9.76 6.32
CA THR A 71 8.79 8.82 7.23
C THR A 71 10.12 9.38 7.74
N LYS A 72 10.77 10.26 6.97
CA LYS A 72 12.03 10.92 7.36
C LYS A 72 11.84 12.19 8.18
N THR A 73 10.62 12.67 8.31
CA THR A 73 10.31 13.89 9.07
C THR A 73 10.27 13.58 10.58
N SER A 74 10.52 14.59 11.41
CA SER A 74 10.44 14.51 12.87
C SER A 74 9.04 14.27 13.45
N ILE A 75 8.04 14.03 12.60
CA ILE A 75 6.67 13.67 13.00
C ILE A 75 6.66 12.38 13.82
N VAL A 76 7.44 11.37 13.41
CA VAL A 76 7.53 10.08 14.09
C VAL A 76 8.04 10.22 15.53
N PRO A 77 9.19 10.88 15.80
CA PRO A 77 9.65 11.11 17.17
C PRO A 77 8.72 12.03 17.97
N TYR A 78 8.08 13.02 17.36
CA TYR A 78 7.10 13.87 18.04
C TYR A 78 5.90 13.05 18.55
N ILE A 79 5.35 12.17 17.73
CA ILE A 79 4.24 11.27 18.10
C ILE A 79 4.69 10.32 19.21
N ARG A 80 5.91 9.77 19.15
CA ARG A 80 6.49 8.91 20.18
C ARG A 80 6.51 9.62 21.54
N ASN A 81 6.96 10.85 21.59
CA ASN A 81 6.98 11.63 22.84
C ASN A 81 5.56 11.87 23.38
N LYS A 82 4.60 12.10 22.50
CA LYS A 82 3.20 12.27 22.88
C LYS A 82 2.57 10.98 23.41
N VAL A 83 2.89 9.83 22.80
CA VAL A 83 2.47 8.50 23.28
C VAL A 83 3.02 8.23 24.68
N ASN A 84 4.30 8.46 24.90
CA ASN A 84 4.94 8.26 26.20
C ASN A 84 4.29 9.12 27.30
N SER A 85 3.86 10.34 26.97
CA SER A 85 3.14 11.22 27.92
C SER A 85 1.70 10.75 28.23
N LEU A 86 1.13 9.86 27.40
CA LEU A 86 -0.22 9.31 27.54
C LEU A 86 -0.22 7.93 28.22
N SER A 87 0.93 7.29 28.40
CA SER A 87 1.03 5.93 28.94
C SER A 87 0.57 5.77 30.40
N GLY A 88 0.23 6.85 31.07
CA GLY A 88 -0.39 6.82 32.42
C GLY A 88 -1.92 6.92 32.44
N LYS A 89 -2.58 6.95 31.27
CA LYS A 89 -4.04 7.08 31.18
C LYS A 89 -4.71 5.71 30.99
N LYS A 90 -6.07 5.68 31.19
CA LYS A 90 -6.90 4.45 31.01
C LYS A 90 -6.54 3.74 29.71
N GLY A 91 -6.37 2.41 29.77
CA GLY A 91 -5.92 1.59 28.64
C GLY A 91 -6.69 1.79 27.35
N ILE A 92 -8.03 1.97 27.41
CA ILE A 92 -8.87 2.17 26.23
C ILE A 92 -8.55 3.48 25.48
N VAL A 93 -8.18 4.55 26.17
CA VAL A 93 -7.80 5.83 25.57
C VAL A 93 -6.48 5.68 24.80
N LEU A 94 -5.58 4.91 25.34
CA LEU A 94 -4.30 4.61 24.69
C LEU A 94 -4.51 3.81 23.40
N ILE A 95 -5.40 2.81 23.43
CA ILE A 95 -5.72 1.98 22.26
C ILE A 95 -6.35 2.82 21.16
N LEU A 96 -7.35 3.62 21.48
CA LEU A 96 -8.00 4.51 20.51
C LEU A 96 -7.00 5.50 19.89
N PHE A 97 -6.07 6.02 20.69
CA PHE A 97 -5.04 6.91 20.20
C PHE A 97 -4.08 6.20 19.24
N PHE A 98 -3.65 4.97 19.55
CA PHE A 98 -2.85 4.15 18.64
C PHE A 98 -3.56 3.85 17.34
N TYR A 99 -4.84 3.49 17.39
CA TYR A 99 -5.62 3.22 16.18
C TYR A 99 -5.76 4.47 15.30
N LEU A 100 -5.98 5.62 15.89
CA LEU A 100 -6.04 6.89 15.16
C LEU A 100 -4.71 7.20 14.47
N ILE A 101 -3.59 6.96 15.14
CA ILE A 101 -2.26 7.13 14.54
C ILE A 101 -2.06 6.17 13.38
N VAL A 102 -2.39 4.89 13.56
CA VAL A 102 -2.27 3.87 12.48
C VAL A 102 -3.10 4.27 11.28
N ILE A 103 -4.35 4.69 11.49
CA ILE A 103 -5.24 5.14 10.43
C ILE A 103 -4.66 6.33 9.68
N ALA A 104 -4.12 7.32 10.39
CA ALA A 104 -3.50 8.48 9.78
C ALA A 104 -2.25 8.11 8.95
N PHE A 105 -1.37 7.29 9.52
CA PHE A 105 -0.13 6.89 8.82
C PHE A 105 -0.37 6.01 7.61
N VAL A 106 -1.31 5.06 7.68
CA VAL A 106 -1.56 4.12 6.59
C VAL A 106 -2.14 4.77 5.33
N GLN A 107 -2.65 5.99 5.42
CA GLN A 107 -3.07 6.76 4.25
C GLN A 107 -1.87 7.24 3.41
N PHE A 108 -0.73 7.50 4.04
CA PHE A 108 0.46 8.06 3.37
C PHE A 108 1.58 7.05 3.21
N ILE A 109 1.67 6.08 4.09
CA ILE A 109 2.76 5.11 4.19
C ILE A 109 2.21 3.69 3.95
N PRO A 110 2.97 2.80 3.28
CA PRO A 110 2.56 1.40 3.14
C PRO A 110 2.26 0.76 4.50
N ALA A 111 1.23 -0.11 4.54
CA ALA A 111 0.78 -0.74 5.78
C ALA A 111 1.91 -1.48 6.51
N THR A 112 2.80 -2.13 5.78
CA THR A 112 3.98 -2.83 6.34
C THR A 112 4.95 -1.89 7.04
N ALA A 113 5.23 -0.73 6.45
CA ALA A 113 6.10 0.27 7.06
C ALA A 113 5.42 0.95 8.26
N THR A 114 4.12 1.26 8.16
CA THR A 114 3.33 1.77 9.29
C THR A 114 3.38 0.79 10.47
N PHE A 115 3.18 -0.50 10.21
CA PHE A 115 3.22 -1.54 11.24
C PHE A 115 4.62 -1.64 11.87
N SER A 116 5.69 -1.59 11.08
CA SER A 116 7.07 -1.62 11.60
C SER A 116 7.37 -0.43 12.52
N ILE A 117 6.89 0.77 12.18
CA ILE A 117 7.00 1.95 13.03
C ILE A 117 6.23 1.76 14.33
N MET A 118 5.03 1.20 14.25
CA MET A 118 4.16 0.98 15.42
C MET A 118 4.72 -0.09 16.37
N ILE A 119 5.43 -1.12 15.88
CA ILE A 119 6.12 -2.09 16.73
C ILE A 119 7.13 -1.38 17.65
N VAL A 120 7.88 -0.41 17.14
CA VAL A 120 8.84 0.37 17.94
C VAL A 120 8.12 1.19 19.03
N PHE A 121 6.94 1.73 18.72
CA PHE A 121 6.14 2.45 19.71
C PHE A 121 5.57 1.50 20.77
N LEU A 122 5.07 0.34 20.37
CA LEU A 122 4.58 -0.68 21.30
C LEU A 122 5.68 -1.21 22.23
N ALA A 123 6.90 -1.40 21.70
CA ALA A 123 8.03 -1.83 22.50
C ALA A 123 8.46 -0.79 23.55
N SER A 124 8.06 0.48 23.39
CA SER A 124 8.30 1.53 24.38
C SER A 124 7.24 1.59 25.48
N LEU A 125 6.12 0.85 25.35
CA LEU A 125 5.11 0.74 26.39
C LEU A 125 5.61 -0.18 27.52
N SER A 126 5.37 0.22 28.76
CA SER A 126 5.67 -0.64 29.91
C SER A 126 4.77 -1.87 29.93
N ASN A 127 5.33 -3.03 30.23
CA ASN A 127 4.56 -4.27 30.39
C ASN A 127 3.71 -4.29 31.66
N ASP A 128 3.87 -3.32 32.55
CA ASP A 128 3.16 -3.24 33.83
C ASP A 128 1.81 -2.52 33.73
N GLY A 129 1.41 -2.10 32.51
CA GLY A 129 0.12 -1.45 32.26
C GLY A 129 -1.02 -2.40 31.95
N GLU A 130 -2.25 -1.89 31.99
CA GLU A 130 -3.48 -2.64 31.59
C GLU A 130 -3.41 -3.13 30.15
N VAL A 131 -2.56 -2.51 29.32
CA VAL A 131 -2.44 -2.76 27.87
C VAL A 131 -1.09 -3.40 27.57
N THR A 132 -1.10 -4.68 27.26
CA THR A 132 0.12 -5.39 26.84
C THR A 132 0.39 -5.17 25.35
N PRO A 133 1.66 -4.90 24.96
CA PRO A 133 2.05 -4.72 23.56
C PRO A 133 1.59 -5.86 22.65
N THR A 134 1.63 -7.10 23.16
CA THR A 134 1.29 -8.31 22.42
C THR A 134 -0.18 -8.35 22.00
N ARG A 135 -1.10 -7.84 22.84
CA ARG A 135 -2.53 -7.81 22.52
C ARG A 135 -2.89 -6.76 21.47
N LEU A 136 -2.10 -5.68 21.39
CA LEU A 136 -2.33 -4.62 20.40
C LEU A 136 -1.80 -4.95 19.00
N LEU A 137 -0.82 -5.83 18.88
CA LEU A 137 -0.18 -6.15 17.60
C LEU A 137 -1.16 -6.63 16.53
N MET A 138 -1.99 -7.61 16.86
CA MET A 138 -2.96 -8.19 15.90
C MET A 138 -4.04 -7.18 15.46
N PRO A 139 -4.74 -6.49 16.38
CA PRO A 139 -5.71 -5.46 16.00
C PRO A 139 -5.10 -4.32 15.19
N MET A 140 -3.90 -3.88 15.52
CA MET A 140 -3.22 -2.81 14.77
C MET A 140 -2.88 -3.23 13.35
N LEU A 141 -2.45 -4.48 13.15
CA LEU A 141 -2.22 -5.03 11.82
C LEU A 141 -3.54 -5.08 11.03
N GLY A 142 -4.60 -5.59 11.64
CA GLY A 142 -5.94 -5.63 11.04
C GLY A 142 -6.42 -4.25 10.58
N ILE A 143 -6.33 -3.26 11.46
CA ILE A 143 -6.71 -1.87 11.15
C ILE A 143 -5.82 -1.28 10.05
N SER A 144 -4.51 -1.50 10.10
CA SER A 144 -3.60 -0.99 9.07
C SER A 144 -3.91 -1.57 7.69
N CYS A 145 -4.31 -2.82 7.62
CA CYS A 145 -4.73 -3.45 6.36
C CYS A 145 -6.10 -2.96 5.87
N ALA A 146 -7.07 -2.80 6.78
CA ALA A 146 -8.42 -2.38 6.44
C ALA A 146 -8.47 -0.93 5.94
N TRP A 147 -7.77 -0.04 6.62
CA TRP A 147 -7.74 1.38 6.28
C TRP A 147 -6.76 1.74 5.16
N LYS A 148 -5.99 0.77 4.67
CA LYS A 148 -5.04 0.98 3.56
C LYS A 148 -5.77 1.46 2.30
N GLY A 149 -5.50 2.71 1.93
CA GLY A 149 -6.07 3.30 0.73
C GLY A 149 -7.59 3.44 0.76
N PHE A 150 -8.17 3.53 1.96
CA PHE A 150 -9.60 3.76 2.17
C PHE A 150 -10.00 5.18 1.72
N LEU A 151 -9.24 6.18 2.12
CA LEU A 151 -9.43 7.54 1.66
C LEU A 151 -8.70 7.77 0.31
N PRO A 152 -9.23 8.60 -0.58
CA PRO A 152 -8.60 8.93 -1.85
C PRO A 152 -7.44 9.93 -1.69
N ILE A 153 -6.60 9.72 -0.67
CA ILE A 153 -5.47 10.57 -0.32
C ILE A 153 -4.23 9.68 -0.16
N GLY A 154 -3.07 10.13 -0.62
CA GLY A 154 -1.82 9.39 -0.47
C GLY A 154 -1.86 8.01 -1.15
N MET A 155 -1.77 6.94 -0.39
CA MET A 155 -1.80 5.55 -0.90
C MET A 155 -3.15 5.16 -1.51
N GLY A 156 -4.26 5.80 -1.11
CA GLY A 156 -5.56 5.59 -1.72
C GLY A 156 -5.63 6.17 -3.13
N ALA A 157 -5.04 7.33 -3.36
CA ALA A 157 -4.96 7.94 -4.68
C ALA A 157 -4.10 7.09 -5.64
N THR A 158 -2.99 6.52 -5.18
CA THR A 158 -2.17 5.62 -5.99
C THR A 158 -2.90 4.33 -6.33
N SER A 159 -3.66 3.76 -5.39
CA SER A 159 -4.47 2.56 -5.63
C SER A 159 -5.56 2.83 -6.67
N PHE A 160 -6.28 3.95 -6.55
CA PHE A 160 -7.27 4.41 -7.50
C PHE A 160 -6.67 4.58 -8.91
N ALA A 161 -5.55 5.30 -9.00
CA ALA A 161 -4.86 5.53 -10.25
C ALA A 161 -4.41 4.22 -10.91
N THR A 162 -3.87 3.27 -10.14
CA THR A 162 -3.42 1.96 -10.65
C THR A 162 -4.59 1.13 -11.16
N ILE A 163 -5.72 1.10 -10.44
CA ILE A 163 -6.91 0.37 -10.87
C ILE A 163 -7.44 0.95 -12.18
N ASN A 164 -7.60 2.27 -12.28
CA ASN A 164 -8.08 2.90 -13.51
C ASN A 164 -7.10 2.76 -14.68
N ALA A 165 -5.79 2.71 -14.41
CA ALA A 165 -4.81 2.41 -15.44
C ALA A 165 -5.02 1.01 -16.03
N ILE A 166 -5.29 0.01 -15.18
CA ILE A 166 -5.60 -1.36 -15.63
C ILE A 166 -6.94 -1.40 -16.36
N TYR A 167 -7.98 -0.73 -15.84
CA TYR A 167 -9.28 -0.65 -16.51
C TYR A 167 -9.16 -0.04 -17.90
N GLY A 168 -8.43 1.05 -18.07
CA GLY A 168 -8.24 1.72 -19.36
C GLY A 168 -7.51 0.86 -20.41
N THR A 169 -6.80 -0.20 -20.01
CA THR A 169 -6.19 -1.15 -20.97
C THR A 169 -7.20 -2.19 -21.48
N ILE A 170 -8.29 -2.41 -20.76
CA ILE A 170 -9.27 -3.47 -21.05
C ILE A 170 -10.57 -2.87 -21.61
N ILE A 171 -11.02 -1.76 -21.04
CA ILE A 171 -12.30 -1.10 -21.35
C ILE A 171 -12.02 0.32 -21.82
N THR A 172 -12.36 0.58 -23.08
CA THR A 172 -12.20 1.91 -23.69
C THR A 172 -13.34 2.88 -23.35
N ASP A 173 -14.42 2.37 -22.76
CA ASP A 173 -15.58 3.19 -22.39
C ASP A 173 -15.36 3.82 -21.00
N GLU A 174 -15.19 5.14 -20.97
CA GLU A 174 -14.93 5.92 -19.74
C GLU A 174 -16.10 5.85 -18.74
N GLY A 175 -17.30 5.47 -19.16
CA GLY A 175 -18.47 5.34 -18.29
C GLY A 175 -18.34 4.26 -17.20
N TYR A 176 -17.40 3.33 -17.36
CA TYR A 176 -17.12 2.26 -16.39
C TYR A 176 -15.91 2.51 -15.51
N TRP A 177 -15.26 3.65 -15.63
CA TRP A 177 -14.12 3.98 -14.78
C TRP A 177 -14.57 4.26 -13.35
N LEU A 178 -13.77 3.78 -12.40
CA LEU A 178 -14.04 4.02 -10.99
C LEU A 178 -13.93 5.51 -10.65
N GLY A 179 -14.94 6.03 -9.98
CA GLY A 179 -14.89 7.35 -9.38
C GLY A 179 -13.96 7.39 -8.17
N MET A 180 -13.44 8.56 -7.87
CA MET A 180 -12.47 8.77 -6.77
C MET A 180 -12.97 8.27 -5.41
N PHE A 181 -14.28 8.29 -5.19
CA PHE A 181 -14.92 7.89 -3.92
C PHE A 181 -15.66 6.55 -3.98
N ASP A 182 -15.62 5.82 -5.10
CA ASP A 182 -16.36 4.57 -5.21
C ASP A 182 -15.78 3.49 -4.32
N LYS A 183 -14.46 3.44 -4.19
CA LYS A 183 -13.79 2.56 -3.23
C LYS A 183 -14.23 2.84 -1.78
N PHE A 184 -14.38 4.11 -1.43
CA PHE A 184 -14.86 4.53 -0.11
C PHE A 184 -16.27 3.99 0.16
N ARG A 185 -17.20 4.15 -0.78
CA ARG A 185 -18.59 3.69 -0.65
C ARG A 185 -18.69 2.18 -0.43
N VAL A 186 -17.92 1.40 -1.19
CA VAL A 186 -17.94 -0.07 -1.10
C VAL A 186 -17.23 -0.55 0.16
N SER A 187 -16.12 0.06 0.52
CA SER A 187 -15.26 -0.41 1.61
C SER A 187 -15.68 0.08 3.00
N ILE A 188 -16.63 1.00 3.12
CA ILE A 188 -17.03 1.57 4.42
C ILE A 188 -17.56 0.50 5.37
N LEU A 189 -18.38 -0.42 4.89
CA LEU A 189 -19.00 -1.46 5.71
C LEU A 189 -17.97 -2.45 6.26
N PRO A 190 -17.11 -3.11 5.45
CA PRO A 190 -16.08 -4.02 5.96
C PRO A 190 -15.05 -3.32 6.86
N VAL A 191 -14.70 -2.06 6.57
CA VAL A 191 -13.76 -1.29 7.38
C VAL A 191 -14.35 -1.03 8.77
N VAL A 192 -15.60 -0.60 8.85
CA VAL A 192 -16.30 -0.35 10.13
C VAL A 192 -16.45 -1.65 10.92
N CYS A 193 -16.92 -2.74 10.29
CA CYS A 193 -17.05 -4.03 10.94
C CYS A 193 -15.71 -4.53 11.51
N LEU A 194 -14.63 -4.43 10.74
CA LEU A 194 -13.31 -4.87 11.19
C LEU A 194 -12.76 -3.97 12.30
N THR A 195 -13.00 -2.67 12.25
CA THR A 195 -12.58 -1.74 13.30
C THR A 195 -13.31 -2.04 14.62
N ILE A 196 -14.63 -2.29 14.56
CA ILE A 196 -15.42 -2.69 15.74
C ILE A 196 -14.93 -4.04 16.28
N TYR A 197 -14.70 -5.02 15.40
CA TYR A 197 -14.15 -6.31 15.80
C TYR A 197 -12.80 -6.15 16.51
N CYS A 198 -11.88 -5.36 15.97
CA CYS A 198 -10.58 -5.11 16.59
C CYS A 198 -10.68 -4.39 17.94
N LEU A 199 -11.71 -3.56 18.14
CA LEU A 199 -11.96 -2.90 19.42
C LEU A 199 -12.55 -3.86 20.46
N VAL A 200 -13.39 -4.81 20.03
CA VAL A 200 -14.05 -5.79 20.92
C VAL A 200 -13.13 -6.98 21.24
N ALA A 201 -12.33 -7.42 20.26
CA ALA A 201 -11.42 -8.56 20.40
C ALA A 201 -10.15 -8.25 21.23
N TRP A 202 -9.99 -7.00 21.62
CA TRP A 202 -8.94 -6.59 22.54
C TRP A 202 -9.28 -7.02 23.97
#